data_487fe9009d27adfbe663c87fe574a1d4
#
_entry.id   487fe9009d27adfbe663c87fe574a1d4
#
_cell.length_a   1.000
_cell.length_b   1.000
_cell.length_c   1.000
_cell.angle_alpha   90.00
_cell.angle_beta   90.00
_cell.angle_gamma   90.00
#
_symmetry.space_group_name_H-M   'P 1'
#
loop_
_entity.id
_entity.type
_entity.pdbx_description
1 polymer ?
#
loop_
_entity_poly.entity_id
_entity_poly.type
_entity_poly.pdbx_seq_one_letter_code
_entity_poly.pdbx_strand_id
1 'polypeptide(L)'
;LMVLLRNYLDKFLNRESLRNVKIRVLGNIENLDDKGLKDSINKIVEKSKNNTGLTLNIAFNYGGRDEIVRAVKNIAEKVKKDELTLEQIDEHLVSDNLYTANEPEPDLLIRPGGELRISNFLLWQLAYTEFLFIDKYWPDFSEEDLLEAIATFEKRNRKFGGK
;
A
#
# COMPACT_ATOMS: atom_id res chain seq x y z
N LEU A 1 1.15 -3.61 20.74
CA LEU A 1 0.73 -3.32 19.35
C LEU A 1 0.48 -4.61 18.55
N MET A 2 1.44 -5.54 18.47
CA MET A 2 1.34 -6.81 17.71
C MET A 2 0.15 -7.68 18.11
N VAL A 3 -0.09 -7.85 19.41
CA VAL A 3 -1.27 -8.61 19.94
C VAL A 3 -2.59 -7.93 19.53
N LEU A 4 -2.66 -6.60 19.58
CA LEU A 4 -3.82 -5.83 19.13
C LEU A 4 -4.06 -6.03 17.63
N LEU A 5 -3.03 -5.93 16.82
CA LEU A 5 -3.13 -6.13 15.38
C LEU A 5 -3.61 -7.54 15.05
N ARG A 6 -3.06 -8.57 15.68
CA ARG A 6 -3.50 -9.96 15.51
C ARG A 6 -4.99 -10.14 15.87
N ASN A 7 -5.40 -9.62 17.01
CA ASN A 7 -6.80 -9.68 17.43
C ASN A 7 -7.74 -8.93 16.46
N TYR A 8 -7.26 -7.83 15.86
CA TYR A 8 -8.00 -7.11 14.82
C TYR A 8 -8.11 -7.92 13.54
N LEU A 9 -7.02 -8.52 13.07
CA LEU A 9 -7.03 -9.37 11.87
C LEU A 9 -7.97 -10.58 12.04
N ASP A 10 -7.94 -11.23 13.20
CA ASP A 10 -8.83 -12.36 13.49
C ASP A 10 -10.32 -11.94 13.55
N LYS A 11 -10.62 -10.76 14.11
CA LYS A 11 -11.97 -10.18 14.09
C LYS A 11 -12.40 -9.78 12.67
N PHE A 12 -11.46 -9.27 11.88
CA PHE A 12 -11.69 -8.85 10.50
C PHE A 12 -12.11 -10.04 9.62
N LEU A 13 -11.49 -11.21 9.82
CA LEU A 13 -11.81 -12.45 9.12
C LEU A 13 -13.27 -12.90 9.27
N ASN A 14 -13.95 -12.48 10.33
CA ASN A 14 -15.30 -12.90 10.70
C ASN A 14 -16.37 -11.84 10.45
N ARG A 15 -16.03 -10.66 9.90
CA ARG A 15 -17.00 -9.59 9.59
C ARG A 15 -17.70 -9.85 8.25
N GLU A 16 -19.02 -9.85 8.25
CA GLU A 16 -19.84 -10.00 7.03
C GLU A 16 -19.65 -8.87 6.02
N SER A 17 -19.41 -7.65 6.50
CA SER A 17 -19.18 -6.47 5.67
C SER A 17 -17.93 -6.57 4.77
N LEU A 18 -17.07 -7.57 5.00
CA LEU A 18 -15.83 -7.77 4.27
C LEU A 18 -15.84 -9.02 3.37
N ARG A 19 -17.02 -9.61 3.14
CA ARG A 19 -17.16 -10.86 2.39
C ARG A 19 -16.55 -10.83 0.99
N ASN A 20 -16.46 -9.66 0.35
CA ASN A 20 -15.86 -9.53 -0.99
C ASN A 20 -14.71 -8.53 -1.03
N VAL A 21 -14.00 -8.31 0.08
CA VAL A 21 -12.78 -7.48 0.12
C VAL A 21 -11.56 -8.38 -0.03
N LYS A 22 -10.73 -8.08 -1.03
CA LYS A 22 -9.41 -8.70 -1.20
C LYS A 22 -8.42 -7.97 -0.31
N ILE A 23 -7.71 -8.70 0.55
CA ILE A 23 -6.73 -8.12 1.47
C ILE A 23 -5.33 -8.45 0.99
N ARG A 24 -4.48 -7.43 0.93
CA ARG A 24 -3.05 -7.53 0.70
C ARG A 24 -2.30 -6.85 1.84
N VAL A 25 -1.13 -7.36 2.19
CA VAL A 25 -0.25 -6.73 3.16
C VAL A 25 1.05 -6.36 2.46
N LEU A 26 1.36 -5.07 2.45
CA LEU A 26 2.53 -4.49 1.80
C LEU A 26 3.63 -4.29 2.84
N GLY A 27 4.82 -4.80 2.59
CA GLY A 27 5.98 -4.63 3.46
C GLY A 27 6.78 -5.90 3.67
N ASN A 28 7.81 -5.81 4.50
CA ASN A 28 8.74 -6.91 4.75
C ASN A 28 8.19 -7.88 5.79
N ILE A 29 7.18 -8.66 5.39
CA ILE A 29 6.48 -9.62 6.25
C ILE A 29 7.35 -10.84 6.56
N GLU A 30 8.23 -11.22 5.62
CA GLU A 30 9.12 -12.37 5.79
C GLU A 30 10.07 -12.23 6.97
N ASN A 31 10.50 -11.01 7.26
CA ASN A 31 11.43 -10.68 8.36
C ASN A 31 10.71 -10.26 9.66
N LEU A 32 9.45 -10.63 9.85
CA LEU A 32 8.78 -10.43 11.13
C LEU A 32 9.22 -11.50 12.13
N ASP A 33 9.64 -11.07 13.33
CA ASP A 33 10.01 -11.97 14.43
C ASP A 33 8.79 -12.68 15.03
N ASP A 34 7.60 -12.07 14.97
CA ASP A 34 6.35 -12.64 15.50
C ASP A 34 5.74 -13.63 14.51
N LYS A 35 6.06 -14.91 14.69
CA LYS A 35 5.53 -16.00 13.86
C LYS A 35 4.00 -16.08 13.90
N GLY A 36 3.38 -15.85 15.05
CA GLY A 36 1.91 -15.89 15.16
C GLY A 36 1.22 -14.80 14.36
N LEU A 37 1.81 -13.59 14.32
CA LEU A 37 1.32 -12.51 13.48
C LEU A 37 1.52 -12.80 11.98
N LYS A 38 2.68 -13.35 11.61
CA LYS A 38 2.95 -13.77 10.22
C LYS A 38 1.93 -14.80 9.74
N ASP A 39 1.64 -15.81 10.56
CA ASP A 39 0.65 -16.83 10.24
C ASP A 39 -0.77 -16.24 10.09
N SER A 40 -1.17 -15.29 10.94
CA SER A 40 -2.46 -14.60 10.84
C SER A 40 -2.56 -13.74 9.57
N ILE A 41 -1.49 -13.04 9.20
CA ILE A 41 -1.40 -12.27 7.96
C ILE A 41 -1.57 -13.20 6.74
N ASN A 42 -0.80 -14.27 6.67
CA ASN A 42 -0.87 -15.22 5.57
C ASN A 42 -2.26 -15.84 5.44
N LYS A 43 -2.89 -16.17 6.55
CA LYS A 43 -4.25 -16.73 6.59
C LYS A 43 -5.30 -15.77 6.04
N ILE A 44 -5.24 -14.48 6.39
CA ILE A 44 -6.22 -13.49 5.90
C ILE A 44 -6.03 -13.20 4.41
N VAL A 45 -4.78 -13.08 3.95
CA VAL A 45 -4.45 -12.88 2.54
C VAL A 45 -4.95 -14.07 1.71
N GLU A 46 -4.62 -15.30 2.14
CA GLU A 46 -5.03 -16.52 1.44
C GLU A 46 -6.56 -16.67 1.39
N LYS A 47 -7.26 -16.40 2.49
CA LYS A 47 -8.73 -16.50 2.56
C LYS A 47 -9.44 -15.50 1.64
N SER A 48 -8.84 -14.33 1.40
CA SER A 48 -9.44 -13.25 0.61
C SER A 48 -8.93 -13.16 -0.83
N LYS A 49 -7.94 -13.95 -1.24
CA LYS A 49 -7.24 -13.81 -2.53
C LYS A 49 -8.16 -13.87 -3.76
N ASN A 50 -9.26 -14.62 -3.68
CA ASN A 50 -10.21 -14.79 -4.76
C ASN A 50 -11.37 -13.79 -4.73
N ASN A 51 -11.41 -12.88 -3.76
CA ASN A 51 -12.40 -11.82 -3.71
C ASN A 51 -12.17 -10.83 -4.85
N THR A 52 -13.26 -10.32 -5.42
CA THR A 52 -13.27 -9.50 -6.64
C THR A 52 -13.77 -8.07 -6.41
N GLY A 53 -14.13 -7.73 -5.18
CA GLY A 53 -14.58 -6.39 -4.81
C GLY A 53 -13.41 -5.45 -4.51
N LEU A 54 -13.54 -4.65 -3.46
CA LEU A 54 -12.51 -3.72 -3.03
C LEU A 54 -11.20 -4.45 -2.69
N THR A 55 -10.07 -3.97 -3.19
CA THR A 55 -8.75 -4.38 -2.70
C THR A 55 -8.31 -3.44 -1.56
N LEU A 56 -8.09 -4.01 -0.38
CA LEU A 56 -7.55 -3.31 0.79
C LEU A 56 -6.08 -3.67 0.96
N ASN A 57 -5.19 -2.72 0.71
CA ASN A 57 -3.76 -2.83 0.93
C ASN A 57 -3.41 -2.28 2.32
N ILE A 58 -2.81 -3.10 3.18
CA ILE A 58 -2.37 -2.71 4.53
C ILE A 58 -0.85 -2.65 4.54
N ALA A 59 -0.28 -1.46 4.67
CA ALA A 59 1.16 -1.29 4.82
C ALA A 59 1.58 -1.65 6.26
N PHE A 60 2.36 -2.73 6.42
CA PHE A 60 2.85 -3.19 7.70
C PHE A 60 4.32 -3.60 7.59
N ASN A 61 5.16 -3.17 8.54
CA ASN A 61 6.62 -3.29 8.44
C ASN A 61 7.14 -2.79 7.08
N TYR A 62 6.60 -1.64 6.65
CA TYR A 62 6.77 -1.05 5.33
C TYR A 62 7.63 0.21 5.39
N GLY A 63 8.45 0.41 4.39
CA GLY A 63 9.17 1.65 4.13
C GLY A 63 9.51 1.79 2.64
N GLY A 64 9.17 2.94 2.05
CA GLY A 64 9.34 3.15 0.61
C GLY A 64 10.80 3.03 0.13
N ARG A 65 11.78 3.48 0.94
CA ARG A 65 13.19 3.28 0.60
C ARG A 65 13.59 1.81 0.61
N ASP A 66 13.14 1.05 1.61
CA ASP A 66 13.42 -0.39 1.71
C ASP A 66 12.78 -1.14 0.54
N GLU A 67 11.54 -0.82 0.20
CA GLU A 67 10.82 -1.37 -0.94
C GLU A 67 11.58 -1.17 -2.26
N ILE A 68 12.04 0.06 -2.53
CA ILE A 68 12.81 0.39 -3.73
C ILE A 68 14.13 -0.40 -3.77
N VAL A 69 14.86 -0.46 -2.65
CA VAL A 69 16.10 -1.24 -2.57
C VAL A 69 15.85 -2.71 -2.82
N ARG A 70 14.75 -3.27 -2.29
CA ARG A 70 14.33 -4.64 -2.58
C ARG A 70 14.04 -4.86 -4.05
N ALA A 71 13.29 -3.95 -4.69
CA ALA A 71 12.99 -4.02 -6.13
C ALA A 71 14.27 -3.99 -6.97
N VAL A 72 15.21 -3.09 -6.66
CA VAL A 72 16.52 -3.01 -7.33
C VAL A 72 17.30 -4.31 -7.18
N LYS A 73 17.33 -4.91 -6.00
CA LYS A 73 18.01 -6.20 -5.77
C LYS A 73 17.37 -7.32 -6.60
N ASN A 74 16.05 -7.41 -6.64
CA ASN A 74 15.33 -8.42 -7.43
C ASN A 74 15.65 -8.27 -8.93
N ILE A 75 15.66 -7.05 -9.46
CA ILE A 75 15.99 -6.77 -10.85
C ILE A 75 17.45 -7.15 -11.13
N ALA A 76 18.39 -6.73 -10.27
CA ALA A 76 19.80 -7.07 -10.43
C ALA A 76 20.06 -8.58 -10.41
N GLU A 77 19.36 -9.34 -9.57
CA GLU A 77 19.44 -10.80 -9.56
C GLU A 77 18.96 -11.44 -10.86
N LYS A 78 17.89 -10.92 -11.46
CA LYS A 78 17.39 -11.38 -12.77
C LYS A 78 18.40 -11.08 -13.88
N VAL A 79 19.00 -9.88 -13.89
CA VAL A 79 20.05 -9.53 -14.85
C VAL A 79 21.27 -10.45 -14.69
N LYS A 80 21.71 -10.71 -13.45
CA LYS A 80 22.84 -11.63 -13.18
C LYS A 80 22.57 -13.07 -13.65
N LYS A 81 21.32 -13.49 -13.74
CA LYS A 81 20.91 -14.82 -14.21
C LYS A 81 20.61 -14.86 -15.71
N ASP A 82 20.88 -13.79 -16.44
CA ASP A 82 20.53 -13.63 -17.87
C ASP A 82 19.01 -13.78 -18.16
N GLU A 83 18.16 -13.59 -17.14
CA GLU A 83 16.70 -13.58 -17.27
C GLU A 83 16.16 -12.22 -17.74
N LEU A 84 17.00 -11.17 -17.68
CA LEU A 84 16.68 -9.78 -18.01
C LEU A 84 17.93 -9.07 -18.56
N THR A 85 17.77 -8.22 -19.59
CA THR A 85 18.84 -7.34 -20.06
C THR A 85 18.73 -5.94 -19.46
N LEU A 86 19.82 -5.14 -19.51
CA LEU A 86 19.82 -3.79 -18.99
C LEU A 86 18.83 -2.88 -19.74
N GLU A 87 18.65 -3.09 -21.03
CA GLU A 87 17.76 -2.31 -21.90
C GLU A 87 16.26 -2.55 -21.58
N GLN A 88 15.95 -3.63 -20.90
CA GLN A 88 14.58 -3.93 -20.44
C GLN A 88 14.23 -3.29 -19.09
N ILE A 89 15.21 -2.60 -18.46
CA ILE A 89 14.96 -1.92 -17.19
C ILE A 89 14.33 -0.57 -17.47
N ASP A 90 13.05 -0.44 -17.17
CA ASP A 90 12.25 0.78 -17.29
C ASP A 90 11.42 1.03 -16.01
N GLU A 91 10.66 2.12 -15.98
CA GLU A 91 9.81 2.48 -14.85
C GLU A 91 8.73 1.43 -14.56
N HIS A 92 8.19 0.79 -15.60
CA HIS A 92 7.20 -0.27 -15.48
C HIS A 92 7.78 -1.49 -14.77
N LEU A 93 8.97 -1.92 -15.19
CA LEU A 93 9.66 -3.04 -14.55
C LEU A 93 9.96 -2.75 -13.07
N VAL A 94 10.34 -1.52 -12.71
CA VAL A 94 10.53 -1.13 -11.32
C VAL A 94 9.21 -1.25 -10.57
N SER A 95 8.11 -0.70 -11.10
CA SER A 95 6.78 -0.76 -10.52
C SER A 95 6.31 -2.20 -10.28
N ASP A 96 6.57 -3.11 -11.22
CA ASP A 96 6.25 -4.54 -11.13
C ASP A 96 7.04 -5.28 -10.05
N ASN A 97 8.14 -4.72 -9.59
CA ASN A 97 8.95 -5.29 -8.50
C ASN A 97 8.68 -4.63 -7.13
N LEU A 98 7.76 -3.65 -7.05
CA LEU A 98 7.31 -3.08 -5.77
C LEU A 98 6.26 -3.98 -5.08
N TYR A 99 5.96 -3.70 -3.81
CA TYR A 99 4.90 -4.41 -3.08
C TYR A 99 3.51 -4.14 -3.68
N THR A 100 3.33 -3.01 -4.37
CA THR A 100 2.11 -2.59 -5.05
C THR A 100 1.99 -3.10 -6.48
N ALA A 101 2.83 -4.03 -6.91
CA ALA A 101 2.75 -4.62 -8.25
C ALA A 101 1.32 -5.05 -8.60
N ASN A 102 0.88 -4.72 -9.83
CA ASN A 102 -0.47 -4.95 -10.35
C ASN A 102 -1.60 -4.15 -9.67
N GLU A 103 -1.28 -3.14 -8.87
CA GLU A 103 -2.25 -2.17 -8.35
C GLU A 103 -2.11 -0.86 -9.12
N PRO A 104 -3.20 -0.08 -9.29
CA PRO A 104 -3.11 1.26 -9.84
C PRO A 104 -2.33 2.19 -8.90
N GLU A 105 -1.70 3.20 -9.46
CA GLU A 105 -1.12 4.27 -8.65
C GLU A 105 -2.21 5.00 -7.86
N PRO A 106 -1.93 5.45 -6.63
CA PRO A 106 -2.94 6.15 -5.83
C PRO A 106 -3.26 7.52 -6.42
N ASP A 107 -4.55 7.82 -6.55
CA ASP A 107 -5.03 9.13 -7.00
C ASP A 107 -4.99 10.17 -5.89
N LEU A 108 -5.28 9.77 -4.66
CA LEU A 108 -5.40 10.65 -3.50
C LEU A 108 -4.69 10.05 -2.29
N LEU A 109 -3.82 10.83 -1.66
CA LEU A 109 -3.28 10.56 -0.33
C LEU A 109 -3.97 11.47 0.68
N ILE A 110 -4.62 10.86 1.68
CA ILE A 110 -5.18 11.59 2.82
C ILE A 110 -4.29 11.32 4.04
N ARG A 111 -3.79 12.38 4.65
CA ARG A 111 -3.00 12.28 5.87
C ARG A 111 -3.62 13.10 7.00
N PRO A 112 -4.29 12.46 7.97
CA PRO A 112 -4.71 13.08 9.21
C PRO A 112 -3.52 13.39 10.14
N GLY A 113 -3.72 14.31 11.09
CA GLY A 113 -2.75 14.65 12.13
C GLY A 113 -1.97 15.94 11.91
N GLY A 114 -2.32 16.75 10.90
CA GLY A 114 -1.70 18.07 10.64
C GLY A 114 -0.26 18.05 10.14
N GLU A 115 0.34 16.87 9.94
CA GLU A 115 1.73 16.70 9.55
C GLU A 115 1.91 16.77 8.04
N LEU A 116 2.72 17.72 7.56
CA LEU A 116 2.96 17.98 6.13
C LEU A 116 4.16 17.17 5.58
N ARG A 117 4.14 15.86 5.73
CA ARG A 117 5.17 14.94 5.25
C ARG A 117 4.60 13.56 4.96
N ILE A 118 5.25 12.79 4.09
CA ILE A 118 4.83 11.41 3.74
C ILE A 118 5.56 10.33 4.55
N SER A 119 6.58 10.68 5.30
CA SER A 119 7.30 9.80 6.23
C SER A 119 7.70 8.45 5.63
N ASN A 120 8.34 8.48 4.46
CA ASN A 120 8.80 7.26 3.76
C ASN A 120 7.66 6.32 3.30
N PHE A 121 6.45 6.85 3.10
CA PHE A 121 5.31 6.08 2.62
C PHE A 121 5.16 6.22 1.11
N LEU A 122 5.05 5.09 0.39
CA LEU A 122 4.77 4.97 -1.05
C LEU A 122 5.57 5.94 -1.95
N LEU A 123 6.91 6.05 -1.73
CA LEU A 123 7.77 7.06 -2.39
C LEU A 123 7.71 7.03 -3.92
N TRP A 124 7.63 5.85 -4.51
CA TRP A 124 7.54 5.67 -5.96
C TRP A 124 6.15 5.99 -6.47
N GLN A 125 5.14 5.41 -5.82
CA GLN A 125 3.75 5.40 -6.27
C GLN A 125 3.06 6.77 -6.14
N LEU A 126 3.56 7.65 -5.27
CA LEU A 126 2.98 8.97 -5.02
C LEU A 126 3.43 10.06 -6.01
N ALA A 127 4.13 9.71 -7.09
CA ALA A 127 4.73 10.67 -8.03
C ALA A 127 3.71 11.67 -8.61
N TYR A 128 2.48 11.23 -8.90
CA TYR A 128 1.39 12.05 -9.46
C TYR A 128 0.14 12.08 -8.58
N THR A 129 0.29 11.69 -7.32
CA THR A 129 -0.81 11.62 -6.35
C THR A 129 -1.17 13.01 -5.83
N GLU A 130 -2.46 13.32 -5.72
CA GLU A 130 -2.94 14.51 -5.02
C GLU A 130 -2.87 14.31 -3.51
N PHE A 131 -2.37 15.32 -2.79
CA PHE A 131 -2.21 15.24 -1.33
C PHE A 131 -3.26 16.09 -0.62
N LEU A 132 -3.87 15.51 0.42
CA LEU A 132 -4.75 16.19 1.34
C LEU A 132 -4.29 15.97 2.78
N PHE A 133 -3.80 17.01 3.41
CA PHE A 133 -3.41 17.02 4.82
C PHE A 133 -4.54 17.58 5.66
N ILE A 134 -4.93 16.86 6.71
CA ILE A 134 -6.08 17.21 7.57
C ILE A 134 -5.59 17.41 9.00
N ASP A 135 -5.91 18.56 9.59
CA ASP A 135 -5.59 18.87 10.98
C ASP A 135 -6.65 18.27 11.93
N LYS A 136 -6.72 16.92 11.90
CA LYS A 136 -7.59 16.12 12.75
C LYS A 136 -6.90 14.77 12.97
N TYR A 137 -6.87 14.29 14.19
CA TYR A 137 -6.25 13.00 14.48
C TYR A 137 -7.04 11.82 13.93
N TRP A 138 -6.36 10.72 13.61
CA TRP A 138 -6.98 9.53 13.02
C TRP A 138 -8.19 8.98 13.80
N PRO A 139 -8.19 8.94 15.16
CA PRO A 139 -9.37 8.49 15.91
C PRO A 139 -10.62 9.36 15.73
N ASP A 140 -10.43 10.64 15.37
CA ASP A 140 -11.49 11.62 15.18
C ASP A 140 -11.90 11.77 13.69
N PHE A 141 -11.22 11.08 12.78
CA PHE A 141 -11.49 11.10 11.35
C PHE A 141 -12.77 10.31 11.06
N SER A 142 -13.78 10.98 10.53
CA SER A 142 -15.11 10.45 10.30
C SER A 142 -15.38 10.11 8.82
N GLU A 143 -16.56 9.55 8.56
CA GLU A 143 -17.06 9.33 7.21
C GLU A 143 -17.28 10.65 6.48
N GLU A 144 -17.77 11.67 7.17
CA GLU A 144 -17.97 13.02 6.63
C GLU A 144 -16.64 13.63 6.17
N ASP A 145 -15.57 13.46 6.94
CA ASP A 145 -14.23 13.92 6.57
C ASP A 145 -13.74 13.23 5.29
N LEU A 146 -14.00 11.94 5.14
CA LEU A 146 -13.67 11.21 3.93
C LEU A 146 -14.44 11.72 2.72
N LEU A 147 -15.74 11.94 2.86
CA LEU A 147 -16.58 12.47 1.77
C LEU A 147 -16.16 13.89 1.37
N GLU A 148 -15.79 14.74 2.33
CA GLU A 148 -15.26 16.08 2.05
C GLU A 148 -13.91 16.01 1.34
N ALA A 149 -13.04 15.07 1.73
CA ALA A 149 -11.75 14.81 1.08
C ALA A 149 -11.95 14.42 -0.38
N ILE A 150 -12.87 13.51 -0.67
CA ILE A 150 -13.21 13.08 -2.04
C ILE A 150 -13.79 14.25 -2.84
N ALA A 151 -14.75 15.00 -2.29
CA ALA A 151 -15.33 16.17 -2.96
C ALA A 151 -14.29 17.26 -3.24
N THR A 152 -13.28 17.40 -2.39
CA THR A 152 -12.16 18.32 -2.59
C THR A 152 -11.27 17.84 -3.73
N PHE A 153 -10.96 16.55 -3.76
CA PHE A 153 -10.17 15.92 -4.82
C PHE A 153 -10.86 16.06 -6.20
N GLU A 154 -12.17 15.81 -6.30
CA GLU A 154 -12.94 15.89 -7.55
C GLU A 154 -12.92 17.30 -8.19
N LYS A 155 -12.75 18.35 -7.38
CA LYS A 155 -12.66 19.73 -7.85
C LYS A 155 -11.27 20.11 -8.37
N ARG A 156 -10.25 19.27 -8.18
CA ARG A 156 -8.88 19.56 -8.60
C ARG A 156 -8.67 19.26 -10.08
N ASN A 157 -7.97 20.16 -10.77
CA ASN A 157 -7.49 19.92 -12.13
C ASN A 157 -6.15 19.19 -12.09
N ARG A 158 -6.17 17.88 -12.33
CA ARG A 158 -4.95 17.06 -12.35
C ARG A 158 -4.11 17.34 -13.61
N LYS A 159 -2.82 17.58 -13.41
CA LYS A 159 -1.84 17.75 -14.49
C LYS A 159 -0.81 16.63 -14.40
N PHE A 160 -0.75 15.79 -15.41
CA PHE A 160 0.15 14.62 -15.46
C PHE A 160 1.51 14.90 -16.12
N GLY A 161 1.91 16.18 -16.24
CA GLY A 161 3.25 16.53 -16.72
C GLY A 161 3.56 15.99 -18.12
N GLY A 162 2.74 16.23 -19.08
CA GLY A 162 2.98 15.93 -20.49
C GLY A 162 2.77 17.17 -21.34
N LYS A 163 3.65 17.42 -22.35
CA LYS A 163 3.38 18.39 -23.40
C LYS A 163 2.27 17.90 -24.31
#